data_8df9e2fdaa122a1f55c58150f768dda8
#
_entry.id   8df9e2fdaa122a1f55c58150f768dda8
#
_cell.length_a   1.000
_cell.length_b   1.000
_cell.length_c   1.000
_cell.angle_alpha   90.00
_cell.angle_beta   90.00
_cell.angle_gamma   90.00
#
_symmetry.space_group_name_H-M   'P 1'
#
loop_
_entity.id
_entity.type
_entity.pdbx_description
1 polymer ?
#
loop_
_entity_poly.entity_id
_entity_poly.type
_entity_poly.pdbx_seq_one_letter_code
_entity_poly.pdbx_strand_id
1 'polypeptide(L)'
;MTLTGMLWTAAALFGLVGLWLFLKRAKRGAALLRRFAGLLLVLVALGLAGGGLLLRQYRWLLEDVPAATITLQQQGPQRFEATLAIDGEPPRTFPLLGDEWQLDARVIRWTLPAQLGGVPPVYAFERLSGRYGDPKQELSERRSVHDLRDEHDFWAVHQEWLADLPIADARWGSAAYLPMLDGASYVIYVAPRGGLVAKPADDATERLLDAAGW
;
A
#
# COMPACT_ATOMS: atom_id res chain seq x y z
N MET A 1 18.05 -15.51 8.48
CA MET A 1 17.16 -15.03 9.58
C MET A 1 16.86 -13.57 9.31
N THR A 2 15.60 -13.17 9.36
CA THR A 2 15.21 -11.76 9.17
C THR A 2 15.60 -10.95 10.42
N LEU A 3 15.92 -9.65 10.25
CA LEU A 3 16.26 -8.74 11.36
C LEU A 3 15.20 -8.78 12.47
N THR A 4 13.93 -8.84 12.09
CA THR A 4 12.79 -8.97 13.00
C THR A 4 12.84 -10.27 13.83
N GLY A 5 13.20 -11.40 13.20
CA GLY A 5 13.38 -12.68 13.89
C GLY A 5 14.51 -12.64 14.91
N MET A 6 15.62 -11.94 14.58
CA MET A 6 16.73 -11.75 15.52
C MET A 6 16.32 -10.92 16.75
N LEU A 7 15.53 -9.87 16.56
CA LEU A 7 15.03 -9.04 17.66
C LEU A 7 14.09 -9.83 18.60
N TRP A 8 13.20 -10.66 18.05
CA TRP A 8 12.31 -11.49 18.84
C TRP A 8 13.05 -12.57 19.64
N THR A 9 14.04 -13.20 19.02
CA THR A 9 14.87 -14.20 19.73
C THR A 9 15.70 -13.55 20.83
N ALA A 10 16.29 -12.38 20.60
CA ALA A 10 17.01 -11.62 21.62
C ALA A 10 16.09 -11.16 22.75
N ALA A 11 14.91 -10.65 22.44
CA ALA A 11 13.90 -10.25 23.43
C ALA A 11 13.48 -11.42 24.33
N ALA A 12 13.23 -12.59 23.75
CA ALA A 12 12.88 -13.79 24.50
C ALA A 12 14.03 -14.22 25.43
N LEU A 13 15.28 -14.22 24.94
CA LEU A 13 16.45 -14.62 25.72
C LEU A 13 16.69 -13.65 26.89
N PHE A 14 16.70 -12.35 26.66
CA PHE A 14 16.87 -11.36 27.72
C PHE A 14 15.70 -11.37 28.70
N GLY A 15 14.46 -11.59 28.24
CA GLY A 15 13.28 -11.69 29.09
C GLY A 15 13.37 -12.89 30.03
N LEU A 16 13.72 -14.08 29.54
CA LEU A 16 13.87 -15.30 30.32
C LEU A 16 15.02 -15.16 31.33
N VAL A 17 16.17 -14.67 30.92
CA VAL A 17 17.33 -14.49 31.84
C VAL A 17 17.00 -13.43 32.88
N GLY A 18 16.39 -12.32 32.49
CA GLY A 18 15.97 -11.23 33.38
C GLY A 18 14.98 -11.71 34.44
N LEU A 19 13.94 -12.45 34.01
CA LEU A 19 12.95 -13.02 34.91
C LEU A 19 13.57 -14.05 35.86
N TRP A 20 14.45 -14.90 35.34
CA TRP A 20 15.17 -15.88 36.18
C TRP A 20 16.04 -15.18 37.23
N LEU A 21 16.80 -14.16 36.89
CA LEU A 21 17.58 -13.35 37.82
C LEU A 21 16.70 -12.67 38.87
N PHE A 22 15.55 -12.15 38.45
CA PHE A 22 14.61 -11.44 39.35
C PHE A 22 13.97 -12.40 40.37
N LEU A 23 13.55 -13.59 39.94
CA LEU A 23 12.82 -14.57 40.78
C LEU A 23 13.74 -15.42 41.65
N LYS A 24 14.98 -15.67 41.26
CA LYS A 24 15.91 -16.52 42.00
C LYS A 24 16.27 -15.93 43.38
N ARG A 25 16.13 -16.72 44.43
CA ARG A 25 16.48 -16.32 45.79
C ARG A 25 17.98 -16.08 45.97
N ALA A 26 18.41 -14.99 46.61
CA ALA A 26 19.79 -14.65 46.91
C ALA A 26 19.97 -14.23 48.37
N LYS A 27 21.22 -14.37 48.88
CA LYS A 27 21.63 -13.85 50.18
C LYS A 27 21.46 -12.30 50.19
N ARG A 28 21.11 -11.74 51.37
CA ARG A 28 20.61 -10.36 51.49
C ARG A 28 21.43 -9.26 50.78
N GLY A 29 22.79 -9.34 50.75
CA GLY A 29 23.61 -8.30 50.12
C GLY A 29 23.62 -8.32 48.59
N ALA A 30 23.52 -9.48 47.93
CA ALA A 30 23.53 -9.59 46.48
C ALA A 30 22.11 -9.59 45.86
N ALA A 31 21.07 -9.65 46.70
CA ALA A 31 19.68 -9.74 46.21
C ALA A 31 19.22 -8.47 45.49
N LEU A 32 19.60 -7.30 45.99
CA LEU A 32 19.20 -6.01 45.44
C LEU A 32 19.81 -5.78 44.03
N LEU A 33 21.13 -5.98 43.95
CA LEU A 33 21.86 -5.80 42.67
C LEU A 33 21.36 -6.77 41.60
N ARG A 34 21.08 -8.01 41.98
CA ARG A 34 20.62 -9.04 41.06
C ARG A 34 19.17 -8.76 40.60
N ARG A 35 18.28 -8.32 41.51
CA ARG A 35 16.92 -7.91 41.14
C ARG A 35 16.94 -6.71 40.20
N PHE A 36 17.82 -5.74 40.48
CA PHE A 36 18.01 -4.58 39.58
C PHE A 36 18.51 -5.00 38.19
N ALA A 37 19.51 -5.88 38.11
CA ALA A 37 19.98 -6.43 36.85
C ALA A 37 18.89 -7.22 36.11
N GLY A 38 18.10 -8.02 36.82
CA GLY A 38 16.98 -8.74 36.25
C GLY A 38 15.91 -7.83 35.69
N LEU A 39 15.55 -6.77 36.44
CA LEU A 39 14.59 -5.74 35.97
C LEU A 39 15.11 -5.02 34.71
N LEU A 40 16.38 -4.64 34.70
CA LEU A 40 17.02 -3.98 33.54
C LEU A 40 16.95 -4.86 32.30
N LEU A 41 17.24 -6.16 32.41
CA LEU A 41 17.14 -7.11 31.32
C LEU A 41 15.69 -7.28 30.81
N VAL A 42 14.71 -7.29 31.70
CA VAL A 42 13.30 -7.32 31.30
C VAL A 42 12.91 -6.05 30.56
N LEU A 43 13.35 -4.86 31.00
CA LEU A 43 13.11 -3.61 30.30
C LEU A 43 13.76 -3.59 28.90
N VAL A 44 14.98 -4.11 28.79
CA VAL A 44 15.66 -4.28 27.48
C VAL A 44 14.89 -5.24 26.59
N ALA A 45 14.41 -6.37 27.13
CA ALA A 45 13.59 -7.32 26.40
C ALA A 45 12.29 -6.71 25.87
N LEU A 46 11.61 -5.91 26.70
CA LEU A 46 10.41 -5.15 26.28
C LEU A 46 10.73 -4.11 25.20
N GLY A 47 11.85 -3.42 25.30
CA GLY A 47 12.33 -2.48 24.27
C GLY A 47 12.62 -3.19 22.94
N LEU A 48 13.29 -4.33 22.97
CA LEU A 48 13.56 -5.14 21.76
C LEU A 48 12.29 -5.72 21.16
N ALA A 49 11.37 -6.20 21.99
CA ALA A 49 10.07 -6.71 21.54
C ALA A 49 9.23 -5.59 20.91
N GLY A 50 9.16 -4.43 21.56
CA GLY A 50 8.50 -3.24 21.04
C GLY A 50 9.13 -2.74 19.74
N GLY A 51 10.46 -2.69 19.67
CA GLY A 51 11.21 -2.36 18.46
C GLY A 51 10.96 -3.35 17.32
N GLY A 52 10.91 -4.64 17.62
CA GLY A 52 10.57 -5.70 16.66
C GLY A 52 9.13 -5.56 16.12
N LEU A 53 8.19 -5.18 16.99
CA LEU A 53 6.80 -4.92 16.63
C LEU A 53 6.69 -3.69 15.71
N LEU A 54 7.38 -2.61 16.07
CA LEU A 54 7.44 -1.38 15.27
C LEU A 54 8.07 -1.64 13.89
N LEU A 55 9.17 -2.40 13.81
CA LEU A 55 9.80 -2.76 12.54
C LEU A 55 8.91 -3.65 11.67
N ARG A 56 8.13 -4.54 12.28
CA ARG A 56 7.13 -5.33 11.56
C ARG A 56 6.03 -4.45 10.97
N GLN A 57 5.56 -3.46 11.74
CA GLN A 57 4.60 -2.46 11.28
C GLN A 57 5.23 -1.51 10.23
N TYR A 58 6.53 -1.18 10.37
CA TYR A 58 7.22 -0.33 9.43
C TYR A 58 7.33 -0.97 8.02
N ARG A 59 7.48 -2.29 7.92
CA ARG A 59 7.37 -2.99 6.63
C ARG A 59 6.00 -2.81 6.00
N TRP A 60 4.93 -2.92 6.79
CA TRP A 60 3.55 -2.65 6.35
C TRP A 60 3.34 -1.20 5.87
N LEU A 61 4.04 -0.25 6.49
CA LEU A 61 4.00 1.17 6.12
C LEU A 61 4.82 1.48 4.85
N LEU A 62 5.62 0.54 4.37
CA LEU A 62 6.50 0.72 3.21
C LEU A 62 6.16 -0.18 2.02
N GLU A 63 5.33 -1.20 2.21
CA GLU A 63 4.96 -2.13 1.13
C GLU A 63 3.72 -1.59 0.39
N ASP A 64 3.85 -1.43 -0.92
CA ASP A 64 2.74 -1.14 -1.81
C ASP A 64 1.79 -2.35 -1.84
N VAL A 65 0.49 -2.12 -1.68
CA VAL A 65 -0.53 -3.16 -1.70
C VAL A 65 -1.10 -3.27 -3.12
N PRO A 66 -1.05 -4.44 -3.78
CA PRO A 66 -1.68 -4.60 -5.08
C PRO A 66 -3.19 -4.41 -4.93
N ALA A 67 -3.79 -3.67 -5.85
CA ALA A 67 -5.19 -3.28 -5.80
C ALA A 67 -5.95 -3.64 -7.09
N ALA A 68 -5.27 -3.59 -8.24
CA ALA A 68 -5.85 -3.95 -9.52
C ALA A 68 -4.76 -4.37 -10.53
N THR A 69 -5.18 -5.05 -11.58
CA THR A 69 -4.34 -5.34 -12.75
C THR A 69 -5.07 -4.86 -13.99
N ILE A 70 -4.36 -4.21 -14.90
CA ILE A 70 -4.87 -3.82 -16.22
C ILE A 70 -4.05 -4.50 -17.31
N THR A 71 -4.73 -5.16 -18.24
CA THR A 71 -4.11 -5.81 -19.40
C THR A 71 -4.66 -5.16 -20.67
N LEU A 72 -3.79 -4.89 -21.62
CA LEU A 72 -4.11 -4.13 -22.82
C LEU A 72 -3.96 -4.99 -24.07
N GLN A 73 -4.91 -4.85 -25.00
CA GLN A 73 -4.87 -5.43 -26.32
C GLN A 73 -5.16 -4.35 -27.37
N GLN A 74 -4.26 -4.16 -28.31
CA GLN A 74 -4.42 -3.17 -29.35
C GLN A 74 -5.47 -3.63 -30.38
N GLN A 75 -6.44 -2.78 -30.66
CA GLN A 75 -7.48 -3.02 -31.66
C GLN A 75 -7.25 -2.19 -32.94
N GLY A 76 -6.35 -1.20 -32.87
CA GLY A 76 -5.99 -0.30 -33.97
C GLY A 76 -5.15 0.87 -33.50
N PRO A 77 -4.76 1.80 -34.36
CA PRO A 77 -4.00 2.99 -33.95
C PRO A 77 -4.72 3.75 -32.84
N GLN A 78 -4.06 3.96 -31.70
CA GLN A 78 -4.60 4.67 -30.51
C GLN A 78 -5.96 4.11 -30.02
N ARG A 79 -6.20 2.81 -30.26
CA ARG A 79 -7.42 2.11 -29.82
C ARG A 79 -7.02 0.82 -29.14
N PHE A 80 -7.41 0.67 -27.89
CA PHE A 80 -7.09 -0.48 -27.06
C PHE A 80 -8.34 -1.01 -26.38
N GLU A 81 -8.34 -2.29 -26.11
CA GLU A 81 -9.24 -2.97 -25.21
C GLU A 81 -8.48 -3.23 -23.91
N ALA A 82 -8.96 -2.65 -22.82
CA ALA A 82 -8.36 -2.75 -21.50
C ALA A 82 -9.21 -3.67 -20.62
N THR A 83 -8.63 -4.77 -20.16
CA THR A 83 -9.25 -5.63 -19.15
C THR A 83 -8.73 -5.23 -17.78
N LEU A 84 -9.63 -4.69 -16.94
CA LEU A 84 -9.35 -4.29 -15.57
C LEU A 84 -9.86 -5.37 -14.61
N ALA A 85 -8.96 -5.95 -13.83
CA ALA A 85 -9.24 -6.88 -12.75
C ALA A 85 -8.96 -6.19 -11.41
N ILE A 86 -10.00 -5.88 -10.64
CA ILE A 86 -9.92 -5.32 -9.28
C ILE A 86 -10.00 -6.48 -8.29
N ASP A 87 -9.21 -6.42 -7.22
CA ASP A 87 -9.22 -7.48 -6.21
C ASP A 87 -10.61 -7.65 -5.58
N GLY A 88 -11.12 -8.87 -5.60
CA GLY A 88 -12.48 -9.19 -5.11
C GLY A 88 -13.62 -8.97 -6.10
N GLU A 89 -13.36 -8.46 -7.33
CA GLU A 89 -14.37 -8.23 -8.35
C GLU A 89 -14.11 -9.08 -9.62
N PRO A 90 -15.16 -9.38 -10.41
CA PRO A 90 -14.97 -9.99 -11.72
C PRO A 90 -14.26 -9.01 -12.67
N PRO A 91 -13.34 -9.47 -13.54
CA PRO A 91 -12.69 -8.62 -14.53
C PRO A 91 -13.71 -7.96 -15.46
N ARG A 92 -13.48 -6.68 -15.77
CA ARG A 92 -14.30 -5.86 -16.68
C ARG A 92 -13.46 -5.36 -17.83
N THR A 93 -14.05 -5.29 -19.02
CA THR A 93 -13.37 -4.86 -20.24
C THR A 93 -13.90 -3.51 -20.72
N PHE A 94 -12.99 -2.62 -21.09
CA PHE A 94 -13.27 -1.24 -21.49
C PHE A 94 -12.53 -0.85 -22.76
N PRO A 95 -13.19 -0.23 -23.75
CA PRO A 95 -12.50 0.37 -24.88
C PRO A 95 -11.81 1.68 -24.46
N LEU A 96 -10.52 1.78 -24.72
CA LEU A 96 -9.72 2.99 -24.46
C LEU A 96 -9.22 3.61 -25.76
N LEU A 97 -9.21 4.95 -25.79
CA LEU A 97 -8.70 5.76 -26.89
C LEU A 97 -7.53 6.61 -26.39
N GLY A 98 -6.46 6.68 -27.16
CA GLY A 98 -5.28 7.50 -26.86
C GLY A 98 -3.99 6.67 -26.80
N ASP A 99 -2.97 7.26 -26.17
CA ASP A 99 -1.62 6.70 -26.07
C ASP A 99 -1.34 6.13 -24.67
N GLU A 100 -2.06 6.63 -23.66
CA GLU A 100 -1.87 6.24 -22.26
C GLU A 100 -3.23 5.92 -21.61
N TRP A 101 -3.24 4.94 -20.70
CA TRP A 101 -4.37 4.73 -19.80
C TRP A 101 -4.16 5.51 -18.51
N GLN A 102 -5.24 5.93 -17.88
CA GLN A 102 -5.23 6.59 -16.57
C GLN A 102 -6.32 6.00 -15.69
N LEU A 103 -5.93 5.56 -14.50
CA LEU A 103 -6.84 5.10 -13.45
C LEU A 103 -6.83 6.09 -12.30
N ASP A 104 -8.00 6.65 -12.00
CA ASP A 104 -8.20 7.59 -10.90
C ASP A 104 -8.82 6.86 -9.71
N ALA A 105 -8.37 7.22 -8.50
CA ALA A 105 -8.95 6.76 -7.26
C ALA A 105 -9.04 7.89 -6.23
N ARG A 106 -10.00 7.79 -5.33
CA ARG A 106 -9.98 8.51 -4.06
C ARG A 106 -9.26 7.70 -3.02
N VAL A 107 -8.44 8.38 -2.24
CA VAL A 107 -7.67 7.76 -1.16
C VAL A 107 -7.93 8.50 0.14
N ILE A 108 -8.20 7.74 1.19
CA ILE A 108 -8.30 8.25 2.57
C ILE A 108 -7.10 7.71 3.33
N ARG A 109 -6.25 8.62 3.81
CA ARG A 109 -5.15 8.31 4.71
C ARG A 109 -5.56 8.58 6.14
N TRP A 110 -5.29 7.62 7.00
CA TRP A 110 -5.55 7.75 8.42
C TRP A 110 -4.49 8.57 9.13
N THR A 111 -4.81 9.10 10.30
CA THR A 111 -3.85 9.75 11.19
C THR A 111 -2.74 8.81 11.61
N LEU A 112 -1.57 9.36 11.99
CA LEU A 112 -0.40 8.57 12.37
C LEU A 112 -0.69 7.51 13.45
N PRO A 113 -1.46 7.78 14.53
CA PRO A 113 -1.80 6.74 15.50
C PRO A 113 -2.57 5.55 14.90
N ALA A 114 -3.51 5.80 13.99
CA ALA A 114 -4.27 4.74 13.34
C ALA A 114 -3.40 3.93 12.35
N GLN A 115 -2.50 4.62 11.62
CA GLN A 115 -1.50 3.95 10.76
C GLN A 115 -0.56 3.08 11.60
N LEU A 116 -0.07 3.57 12.74
CA LEU A 116 0.74 2.79 13.68
C LEU A 116 -0.02 1.62 14.28
N GLY A 117 -1.35 1.74 14.40
CA GLY A 117 -2.25 0.64 14.75
C GLY A 117 -2.44 -0.41 13.65
N GLY A 118 -1.86 -0.19 12.45
CA GLY A 118 -1.92 -1.13 11.34
C GLY A 118 -3.18 -0.98 10.47
N VAL A 119 -3.87 0.17 10.54
CA VAL A 119 -5.04 0.44 9.69
C VAL A 119 -4.55 0.85 8.29
N PRO A 120 -4.85 0.06 7.23
CA PRO A 120 -4.42 0.37 5.87
C PRO A 120 -5.17 1.58 5.31
N PRO A 121 -4.61 2.31 4.33
CA PRO A 121 -5.36 3.34 3.62
C PRO A 121 -6.59 2.74 2.95
N VAL A 122 -7.68 3.49 2.93
CA VAL A 122 -8.90 3.12 2.20
C VAL A 122 -8.88 3.85 0.87
N TYR A 123 -9.22 3.12 -0.20
CA TYR A 123 -9.28 3.67 -1.54
C TYR A 123 -10.54 3.18 -2.27
N ALA A 124 -10.99 3.97 -3.22
CA ALA A 124 -12.05 3.60 -4.14
C ALA A 124 -11.66 4.08 -5.55
N PHE A 125 -11.70 3.19 -6.52
CA PHE A 125 -11.50 3.56 -7.92
C PHE A 125 -12.70 4.37 -8.41
N GLU A 126 -12.42 5.45 -9.13
CA GLU A 126 -13.47 6.34 -9.61
C GLU A 126 -13.65 6.26 -11.12
N ARG A 127 -12.53 6.17 -11.85
CA ARG A 127 -12.58 6.36 -13.28
C ARG A 127 -11.40 5.70 -13.97
N LEU A 128 -11.68 4.99 -15.06
CA LEU A 128 -10.68 4.56 -16.04
C LEU A 128 -10.85 5.39 -17.30
N SER A 129 -9.78 5.98 -17.79
CA SER A 129 -9.81 6.80 -19.00
C SER A 129 -8.59 6.59 -19.87
N GLY A 130 -8.73 6.87 -21.17
CA GLY A 130 -7.60 7.05 -22.06
C GLY A 130 -7.21 8.52 -22.13
N ARG A 131 -5.96 8.81 -22.50
CA ARG A 131 -5.42 10.14 -22.73
C ARG A 131 -4.41 10.13 -23.87
N TYR A 132 -4.24 11.28 -24.51
CA TYR A 132 -3.27 11.44 -25.60
C TYR A 132 -1.99 12.08 -25.08
N GLY A 133 -0.84 11.61 -25.54
CA GLY A 133 0.46 12.18 -25.21
C GLY A 133 0.70 13.55 -25.84
N ASP A 134 0.13 13.80 -27.04
CA ASP A 134 0.17 15.14 -27.67
C ASP A 134 -0.93 16.05 -27.08
N PRO A 135 -0.55 17.19 -26.46
CA PRO A 135 -1.52 18.15 -25.93
C PRO A 135 -2.56 18.68 -26.94
N LYS A 136 -2.23 18.72 -28.22
CA LYS A 136 -3.18 19.15 -29.25
C LYS A 136 -4.24 18.09 -29.49
N GLN A 137 -3.84 16.82 -29.54
CA GLN A 137 -4.78 15.70 -29.62
C GLN A 137 -5.64 15.61 -28.36
N GLU A 138 -5.04 15.76 -27.17
CA GLU A 138 -5.76 15.76 -25.89
C GLU A 138 -6.87 16.83 -25.83
N LEU A 139 -6.71 17.96 -26.51
CA LEU A 139 -7.70 19.03 -26.57
C LEU A 139 -8.79 18.82 -27.64
N SER A 140 -8.49 18.09 -28.72
CA SER A 140 -9.37 17.99 -29.89
C SER A 140 -10.00 16.64 -30.11
N GLU A 141 -9.32 15.57 -29.67
CA GLU A 141 -9.76 14.21 -29.90
C GLU A 141 -10.74 13.72 -28.83
N ARG A 142 -11.55 12.73 -29.19
CA ARG A 142 -12.51 12.15 -28.26
C ARG A 142 -11.80 11.27 -27.22
N ARG A 143 -11.94 11.60 -25.95
CA ARG A 143 -11.47 10.76 -24.84
C ARG A 143 -12.46 9.64 -24.51
N SER A 144 -11.94 8.46 -24.19
CA SER A 144 -12.70 7.41 -23.52
C SER A 144 -12.68 7.67 -22.01
N VAL A 145 -13.83 7.63 -21.38
CA VAL A 145 -13.98 7.80 -19.92
C VAL A 145 -15.01 6.82 -19.41
N HIS A 146 -14.64 6.00 -18.46
CA HIS A 146 -15.50 4.97 -17.86
C HIS A 146 -15.60 5.20 -16.36
N ASP A 147 -16.83 5.31 -15.86
CA ASP A 147 -17.12 5.42 -14.44
C ASP A 147 -16.97 4.04 -13.78
N LEU A 148 -16.19 3.98 -12.70
CA LEU A 148 -15.95 2.77 -11.90
C LEU A 148 -16.62 2.82 -10.54
N ARG A 149 -17.29 3.92 -10.20
CA ARG A 149 -17.91 4.11 -8.89
C ARG A 149 -19.09 3.15 -8.71
N ASP A 150 -19.14 2.52 -7.55
CA ASP A 150 -20.30 1.75 -7.13
C ASP A 150 -21.43 2.65 -6.63
N GLU A 151 -22.68 2.18 -6.76
CA GLU A 151 -23.87 2.87 -6.23
C GLU A 151 -23.82 3.04 -4.70
N HIS A 152 -23.04 2.20 -3.98
CA HIS A 152 -22.85 2.24 -2.53
C HIS A 152 -21.46 2.81 -2.20
N ASP A 153 -21.25 4.08 -2.51
CA ASP A 153 -19.98 4.74 -2.24
C ASP A 153 -19.78 4.92 -0.71
N PHE A 154 -18.80 4.19 -0.15
CA PHE A 154 -18.34 4.39 1.23
C PHE A 154 -18.02 5.87 1.54
N TRP A 155 -17.70 6.65 0.51
CA TRP A 155 -17.47 8.09 0.61
C TRP A 155 -18.73 8.86 1.03
N ALA A 156 -19.90 8.50 0.54
CA ALA A 156 -21.18 9.10 0.94
C ALA A 156 -21.44 8.78 2.43
N VAL A 157 -21.25 7.54 2.84
CA VAL A 157 -21.36 7.11 4.24
C VAL A 157 -20.36 7.83 5.13
N HIS A 158 -19.12 8.01 4.64
CA HIS A 158 -18.08 8.72 5.40
C HIS A 158 -18.42 10.21 5.57
N GLN A 159 -18.94 10.88 4.55
CA GLN A 159 -19.33 12.29 4.65
C GLN A 159 -20.48 12.51 5.64
N GLU A 160 -21.37 11.56 5.72
CA GLU A 160 -22.60 11.65 6.54
C GLU A 160 -22.35 11.29 8.01
N TRP A 161 -21.47 10.31 8.28
CA TRP A 161 -21.31 9.72 9.62
C TRP A 161 -19.91 9.89 10.25
N LEU A 162 -18.87 10.09 9.48
CA LEU A 162 -17.48 10.08 9.93
C LEU A 162 -16.73 11.40 9.67
N ALA A 163 -17.40 12.40 9.11
CA ALA A 163 -16.78 13.69 8.73
C ALA A 163 -16.13 14.42 9.93
N ASP A 164 -16.71 14.26 11.11
CA ASP A 164 -16.26 14.94 12.34
C ASP A 164 -15.24 14.14 13.16
N LEU A 165 -14.91 12.91 12.75
CA LEU A 165 -13.92 12.12 13.47
C LEU A 165 -12.49 12.51 13.01
N PRO A 166 -11.60 12.97 13.93
CA PRO A 166 -10.24 13.37 13.58
C PRO A 166 -9.30 12.18 13.34
N ILE A 167 -9.82 11.12 12.70
CA ILE A 167 -9.07 9.89 12.40
C ILE A 167 -8.50 9.88 10.98
N ALA A 168 -9.03 10.70 10.06
CA ALA A 168 -8.48 10.87 8.72
C ALA A 168 -7.52 12.07 8.68
N ASP A 169 -6.27 11.83 8.25
CA ASP A 169 -5.24 12.87 8.12
C ASP A 169 -5.41 13.65 6.81
N ALA A 170 -5.73 12.95 5.73
CA ALA A 170 -5.89 13.56 4.42
C ALA A 170 -6.84 12.76 3.53
N ARG A 171 -7.50 13.47 2.60
CA ARG A 171 -8.35 12.96 1.55
C ARG A 171 -7.91 13.60 0.25
N TRP A 172 -7.58 12.80 -0.76
CA TRP A 172 -7.18 13.34 -2.07
C TRP A 172 -7.52 12.38 -3.20
N GLY A 173 -7.62 12.95 -4.41
CA GLY A 173 -7.59 12.17 -5.63
C GLY A 173 -6.16 11.75 -5.96
N SER A 174 -6.00 10.55 -6.45
CA SER A 174 -4.75 10.03 -6.97
C SER A 174 -4.98 9.38 -8.32
N ALA A 175 -4.00 9.46 -9.20
CA ALA A 175 -4.04 8.84 -10.51
C ALA A 175 -2.73 8.09 -10.77
N ALA A 176 -2.85 6.93 -11.42
CA ALA A 176 -1.74 6.25 -12.06
C ALA A 176 -1.99 6.22 -13.56
N TYR A 177 -0.95 6.41 -14.36
CA TYR A 177 -1.02 6.31 -15.82
C TYR A 177 0.29 5.74 -16.37
N LEU A 178 0.19 4.99 -17.45
CA LEU A 178 1.30 4.42 -18.21
C LEU A 178 0.88 4.27 -19.67
N PRO A 179 1.84 4.08 -20.60
CA PRO A 179 1.52 3.94 -22.01
C PRO A 179 0.68 2.71 -22.30
N MET A 180 -0.20 2.82 -23.28
CA MET A 180 -0.93 1.70 -23.85
C MET A 180 -0.07 1.01 -24.91
N LEU A 181 0.40 -0.19 -24.59
CA LEU A 181 1.21 -1.02 -25.47
C LEU A 181 0.51 -2.37 -25.67
N ASP A 182 0.59 -2.92 -26.88
CA ASP A 182 -0.07 -4.17 -27.20
C ASP A 182 0.50 -5.33 -26.38
N GLY A 183 -0.39 -6.06 -25.71
CA GLY A 183 -0.04 -7.17 -24.83
C GLY A 183 0.55 -6.79 -23.49
N ALA A 184 0.69 -5.49 -23.18
CA ALA A 184 1.19 -5.03 -21.88
C ALA A 184 0.20 -5.31 -20.75
N SER A 185 0.76 -5.65 -19.58
CA SER A 185 0.01 -5.84 -18.33
C SER A 185 0.67 -5.07 -17.20
N TYR A 186 -0.14 -4.34 -16.42
CA TYR A 186 0.33 -3.50 -15.32
C TYR A 186 -0.38 -3.85 -14.03
N VAL A 187 0.36 -3.89 -12.92
CA VAL A 187 -0.22 -4.00 -11.58
C VAL A 187 -0.27 -2.61 -10.96
N ILE A 188 -1.45 -2.24 -10.50
CA ILE A 188 -1.71 -0.99 -9.79
C ILE A 188 -1.66 -1.27 -8.30
N TYR A 189 -0.85 -0.50 -7.60
CA TYR A 189 -0.64 -0.58 -6.16
C TYR A 189 -1.18 0.67 -5.48
N VAL A 190 -1.65 0.49 -4.25
CA VAL A 190 -1.89 1.60 -3.32
C VAL A 190 -0.67 1.72 -2.41
N ALA A 191 0.00 2.86 -2.49
CA ALA A 191 1.14 3.13 -1.64
C ALA A 191 0.71 3.35 -0.18
N PRO A 192 1.52 2.98 0.82
CA PRO A 192 1.18 3.11 2.25
C PRO A 192 0.86 4.53 2.70
N ARG A 193 1.46 5.52 2.04
CA ARG A 193 1.20 6.94 2.29
C ARG A 193 -0.02 7.48 1.54
N GLY A 194 -0.74 6.60 0.87
CA GLY A 194 -1.77 6.92 -0.10
C GLY A 194 -1.17 7.21 -1.47
N GLY A 195 -2.01 7.18 -2.49
CA GLY A 195 -1.59 7.35 -3.88
C GLY A 195 -1.51 6.03 -4.63
N LEU A 196 -1.75 6.12 -5.94
CA LEU A 196 -1.63 4.99 -6.86
C LEU A 196 -0.23 4.97 -7.48
N VAL A 197 0.31 3.76 -7.61
CA VAL A 197 1.55 3.49 -8.33
C VAL A 197 1.28 2.33 -9.28
N ALA A 198 1.62 2.48 -10.56
CA ALA A 198 1.54 1.39 -11.52
C ALA A 198 2.95 0.88 -11.84
N LYS A 199 3.05 -0.45 -11.96
CA LYS A 199 4.31 -1.14 -12.32
C LYS A 199 4.02 -2.19 -13.38
N PRO A 200 4.99 -2.53 -14.26
CA PRO A 200 4.84 -3.67 -15.17
C PRO A 200 4.56 -4.94 -14.35
N ALA A 201 3.66 -5.78 -14.85
CA ALA A 201 3.29 -7.03 -14.19
C ALA A 201 4.33 -8.13 -14.42
N ASP A 202 5.08 -8.03 -15.52
CA ASP A 202 6.06 -9.02 -15.95
C ASP A 202 7.21 -8.40 -16.77
N ASP A 203 8.27 -9.20 -16.96
CA ASP A 203 9.47 -8.78 -17.72
C ASP A 203 9.15 -8.49 -19.21
N ALA A 204 8.06 -9.01 -19.76
CA ALA A 204 7.66 -8.74 -21.13
C ALA A 204 7.12 -7.31 -21.25
N THR A 205 6.27 -6.90 -20.32
CA THR A 205 5.76 -5.54 -20.22
C THR A 205 6.86 -4.53 -19.92
N GLU A 206 7.83 -4.88 -19.04
CA GLU A 206 8.98 -4.03 -18.74
C GLU A 206 9.81 -3.76 -20.03
N ARG A 207 10.08 -4.78 -20.81
CA ARG A 207 10.79 -4.62 -22.11
C ARG A 207 10.02 -3.79 -23.13
N LEU A 208 8.69 -3.89 -23.14
CA LEU A 208 7.85 -3.06 -24.00
C LEU A 208 7.94 -1.57 -23.58
N LEU A 209 7.94 -1.28 -22.27
CA LEU A 209 8.12 0.06 -21.73
C LEU A 209 9.48 0.64 -22.09
N ASP A 210 10.56 -0.11 -21.86
CA ASP A 210 11.93 0.29 -22.22
C ASP A 210 12.06 0.60 -23.71
N ALA A 211 11.46 -0.25 -24.57
CA ALA A 211 11.47 -0.04 -26.03
C ALA A 211 10.65 1.19 -26.44
N ALA A 212 9.64 1.58 -25.67
CA ALA A 212 8.84 2.77 -25.88
C ALA A 212 9.50 4.05 -25.28
N GLY A 213 10.61 3.92 -24.57
CA GLY A 213 11.36 5.03 -23.96
C GLY A 213 10.77 5.53 -22.64
N TRP A 214 10.12 4.65 -21.89
CA TRP A 214 9.55 4.92 -20.57
C TRP A 214 10.41 4.35 -19.44
#